data_108e71ab538af99385dcaaba25bacc49
#
_entry.id   108e71ab538af99385dcaaba25bacc49
#
_cell.length_a   1.000
_cell.length_b   1.000
_cell.length_c   1.000
_cell.angle_alpha   90.00
_cell.angle_beta   90.00
_cell.angle_gamma   90.00
#
_symmetry.space_group_name_H-M   'P 1'
#
loop_
_entity.id
_entity.type
_entity.pdbx_description
1 polymer ?
#
loop_
_entity_poly.entity_id
_entity_poly.type
_entity_poly.pdbx_seq_one_letter_code
_entity_poly.pdbx_strand_id
1 'polypeptide(L)'
;KTADSGYLTRRLVDVAQDVIIREDDCGTDRGLDIRSITDGKEMIEPLEERLQGRYTKKTVKHPETGAVIIGPNQLITEDIAREIVNSGVEQVTIRSVFTCNTRHGVCRHCYGINLATGDAVEVGEAVGTIAAQSIGEPGTQLTMRTFHTGGVASNSDITQGLPRVQEIFEARNPKGEAVITEVKGEVIAIEEDASTRTKKVFVKGKTGEGEYVVPFTARMKVEVGDQVARGSALTEGSIQPKHLLEVRDVLAVETYLLSEVQKVYRSQGVEIGDKHIEVMVRQMLRKVRVMDPGDTDLLIGTLMDISDFTDANADTVIAGGIPATARPVFMGITKDSLETNSFLSAAYFQETTRVLTDAAIRGKKDHLLGLEKNFIIGKIIPAGTG
;
A
#
# COMPACT_ATOMS: atom_id res chain seq x y z
N LYS A 1 -25.74 -4.42 3.11
CA LYS A 1 -24.82 -3.39 2.57
C LYS A 1 -24.19 -2.52 3.65
N THR A 2 -24.92 -1.96 4.63
CA THR A 2 -24.34 -1.31 5.82
C THR A 2 -23.49 -2.32 6.63
N ALA A 3 -23.94 -3.57 6.71
CA ALA A 3 -23.21 -4.65 7.33
C ALA A 3 -21.87 -4.95 6.61
N ASP A 4 -21.84 -4.87 5.29
CA ASP A 4 -20.61 -5.10 4.51
C ASP A 4 -19.57 -4.00 4.77
N SER A 5 -20.00 -2.75 4.87
CA SER A 5 -19.13 -1.61 5.25
C SER A 5 -18.61 -1.77 6.67
N GLY A 6 -19.49 -2.10 7.63
CA GLY A 6 -19.08 -2.32 9.02
C GLY A 6 -18.12 -3.49 9.17
N TYR A 7 -18.33 -4.56 8.41
CA TYR A 7 -17.41 -5.70 8.40
C TYR A 7 -16.04 -5.37 7.78
N LEU A 8 -16.02 -4.54 6.72
CA LEU A 8 -14.74 -4.04 6.18
C LEU A 8 -14.00 -3.21 7.23
N THR A 9 -14.68 -2.26 7.88
CA THR A 9 -14.09 -1.42 8.93
C THR A 9 -13.48 -2.25 10.04
N ARG A 10 -14.20 -3.27 10.54
CA ARG A 10 -13.68 -4.18 11.56
C ARG A 10 -12.38 -4.85 11.11
N ARG A 11 -12.34 -5.42 9.91
CA ARG A 11 -11.13 -6.07 9.37
C ARG A 11 -9.96 -5.11 9.22
N LEU A 12 -10.22 -3.85 8.82
CA LEU A 12 -9.20 -2.82 8.74
C LEU A 12 -8.65 -2.46 10.15
N VAL A 13 -9.52 -2.37 11.16
CA VAL A 13 -9.08 -2.16 12.55
C VAL A 13 -8.19 -3.30 13.01
N ASP A 14 -8.62 -4.55 12.82
CA ASP A 14 -7.88 -5.74 13.28
C ASP A 14 -6.46 -5.81 12.69
N VAL A 15 -6.28 -5.45 11.41
CA VAL A 15 -4.96 -5.47 10.77
C VAL A 15 -4.05 -4.31 11.18
N ALA A 16 -4.62 -3.16 11.53
CA ALA A 16 -3.86 -1.92 11.75
C ALA A 16 -3.79 -1.49 13.23
N GLN A 17 -4.48 -2.13 14.15
CA GLN A 17 -4.56 -1.75 15.56
C GLN A 17 -3.19 -1.62 16.26
N ASP A 18 -2.19 -2.38 15.81
CA ASP A 18 -0.84 -2.35 16.37
C ASP A 18 -0.01 -1.17 15.84
N VAL A 19 -0.53 -0.40 14.87
CA VAL A 19 0.17 0.75 14.31
C VAL A 19 -0.05 1.98 15.17
N ILE A 20 0.95 2.30 15.97
CA ILE A 20 0.97 3.41 16.93
C ILE A 20 2.19 4.27 16.64
N ILE A 21 2.15 5.56 16.94
CA ILE A 21 3.35 6.41 16.90
C ILE A 21 4.26 6.02 18.06
N ARG A 22 5.47 5.51 17.74
CA ARG A 22 6.39 4.95 18.75
C ARG A 22 7.56 5.85 19.08
N GLU A 23 7.97 6.70 18.17
CA GLU A 23 9.16 7.54 18.28
C GLU A 23 9.02 8.82 17.44
N ASP A 24 9.86 9.81 17.70
CA ASP A 24 9.83 11.07 16.96
C ASP A 24 10.40 10.91 15.56
N ASP A 25 11.55 10.30 15.41
CA ASP A 25 12.23 10.14 14.11
C ASP A 25 12.94 8.78 14.01
N CYS A 26 12.59 8.00 13.00
CA CYS A 26 13.20 6.71 12.70
C CYS A 26 14.53 6.81 11.95
N GLY A 27 15.01 7.99 11.62
CA GLY A 27 16.28 8.21 10.92
C GLY A 27 16.34 7.62 9.50
N THR A 28 15.21 7.35 8.84
CA THR A 28 15.22 6.76 7.49
C THR A 28 15.92 7.64 6.47
N ASP A 29 16.74 7.04 5.60
CA ASP A 29 17.37 7.72 4.46
C ASP A 29 16.48 7.72 3.22
N ARG A 30 15.44 6.87 3.21
CA ARG A 30 14.49 6.72 2.11
C ARG A 30 13.42 7.81 2.16
N GLY A 31 12.95 8.22 1.00
CA GLY A 31 11.81 9.11 0.83
C GLY A 31 10.89 8.61 -0.26
N LEU A 32 9.68 9.12 -0.28
CA LEU A 32 8.68 8.85 -1.31
C LEU A 32 8.58 10.08 -2.23
N ASP A 33 8.77 9.85 -3.52
CA ASP A 33 8.55 10.87 -4.53
C ASP A 33 7.07 10.93 -4.87
N ILE A 34 6.42 12.04 -4.55
CA ILE A 34 4.99 12.26 -4.81
C ILE A 34 4.77 13.29 -5.92
N ARG A 35 3.70 13.05 -6.67
CA ARG A 35 3.15 13.91 -7.73
C ARG A 35 1.64 13.96 -7.57
N SER A 36 0.97 14.83 -8.33
CA SER A 36 -0.49 14.72 -8.47
C SER A 36 -0.89 13.35 -9.00
N ILE A 37 -2.02 12.83 -8.53
CA ILE A 37 -2.62 11.60 -9.07
C ILE A 37 -3.55 12.00 -10.20
N THR A 38 -3.31 11.45 -11.39
CA THR A 38 -4.12 11.69 -12.59
C THR A 38 -4.59 10.38 -13.19
N ASP A 39 -5.76 10.38 -13.82
CA ASP A 39 -6.25 9.29 -14.64
C ASP A 39 -6.48 9.82 -16.06
N GLY A 40 -5.53 9.53 -16.95
CA GLY A 40 -5.47 10.17 -18.27
C GLY A 40 -5.34 11.69 -18.14
N LYS A 41 -6.38 12.44 -18.50
CA LYS A 41 -6.42 13.92 -18.40
C LYS A 41 -7.11 14.44 -17.15
N GLU A 42 -7.77 13.58 -16.39
CA GLU A 42 -8.50 13.96 -15.19
C GLU A 42 -7.57 13.98 -13.98
N MET A 43 -7.62 15.09 -13.23
CA MET A 43 -6.91 15.23 -11.96
C MET A 43 -7.73 14.54 -10.86
N ILE A 44 -7.18 13.47 -10.28
CA ILE A 44 -7.81 12.76 -9.16
C ILE A 44 -7.48 13.46 -7.84
N GLU A 45 -6.20 13.71 -7.60
CA GLU A 45 -5.74 14.35 -6.38
C GLU A 45 -4.59 15.33 -6.70
N PRO A 46 -4.73 16.64 -6.37
CA PRO A 46 -3.70 17.62 -6.62
C PRO A 46 -2.50 17.45 -5.69
N LEU A 47 -1.32 17.85 -6.17
CA LEU A 47 -0.07 17.76 -5.38
C LEU A 47 -0.15 18.57 -4.09
N GLU A 48 -0.84 19.71 -4.07
CA GLU A 48 -1.01 20.57 -2.89
C GLU A 48 -1.61 19.80 -1.70
N GLU A 49 -2.72 19.08 -1.92
CA GLU A 49 -3.38 18.29 -0.88
C GLU A 49 -2.50 17.15 -0.37
N ARG A 50 -1.74 16.51 -1.25
CA ARG A 50 -0.83 15.42 -0.91
C ARG A 50 0.39 15.86 -0.11
N LEU A 51 0.82 17.13 -0.26
CA LEU A 51 1.96 17.72 0.43
C LEU A 51 1.60 18.19 1.84
N GLN A 52 0.37 18.68 2.02
CA GLN A 52 -0.05 19.31 3.27
C GLN A 52 0.10 18.36 4.48
N GLY A 53 0.78 18.87 5.51
CA GLY A 53 0.98 18.12 6.76
C GLY A 53 1.99 16.98 6.67
N ARG A 54 2.83 16.93 5.64
CA ARG A 54 3.92 15.99 5.47
C ARG A 54 5.26 16.64 5.80
N TYR A 55 6.26 15.83 6.13
CA TYR A 55 7.63 16.27 6.28
C TYR A 55 8.41 16.04 5.00
N THR A 56 9.21 17.03 4.60
CA THR A 56 10.13 16.89 3.47
C THR A 56 11.23 15.89 3.78
N LYS A 57 11.66 15.11 2.78
CA LYS A 57 12.89 14.32 2.90
C LYS A 57 14.09 15.05 2.30
N LYS A 58 13.88 15.76 1.19
CA LYS A 58 14.90 16.53 0.48
C LYS A 58 14.53 18.01 0.44
N THR A 59 15.52 18.86 0.26
CA THR A 59 15.31 20.29 0.02
C THR A 59 14.50 20.48 -1.25
N VAL A 60 13.45 21.30 -1.17
CA VAL A 60 12.66 21.72 -2.33
C VAL A 60 13.14 23.09 -2.77
N LYS A 61 13.44 23.22 -4.05
CA LYS A 61 13.96 24.47 -4.66
C LYS A 61 13.01 24.94 -5.75
N HIS A 62 12.92 26.24 -5.90
CA HIS A 62 12.21 26.85 -7.01
C HIS A 62 12.90 26.47 -8.34
N PRO A 63 12.18 25.95 -9.34
CA PRO A 63 12.80 25.42 -10.56
C PRO A 63 13.54 26.47 -11.40
N GLU A 64 13.05 27.71 -11.42
CA GLU A 64 13.65 28.80 -12.21
C GLU A 64 14.76 29.54 -11.46
N THR A 65 14.52 29.89 -10.19
CA THR A 65 15.45 30.75 -9.42
C THR A 65 16.49 29.97 -8.63
N GLY A 66 16.26 28.67 -8.39
CA GLY A 66 17.11 27.85 -7.53
C GLY A 66 17.00 28.18 -6.03
N ALA A 67 16.18 29.14 -5.65
CA ALA A 67 15.95 29.52 -4.26
C ALA A 67 15.35 28.33 -3.47
N VAL A 68 15.76 28.18 -2.22
CA VAL A 68 15.22 27.15 -1.34
C VAL A 68 13.86 27.59 -0.83
N ILE A 69 12.81 26.84 -1.14
CA ILE A 69 11.45 27.04 -0.63
C ILE A 69 11.35 26.43 0.77
N ILE A 70 11.78 25.16 0.94
CA ILE A 70 11.75 24.45 2.22
C ILE A 70 12.95 23.50 2.31
N GLY A 71 13.56 23.41 3.49
CA GLY A 71 14.67 22.50 3.80
C GLY A 71 14.24 21.04 4.03
N PRO A 72 15.19 20.14 4.30
CA PRO A 72 14.88 18.75 4.61
C PRO A 72 14.33 18.60 6.03
N ASN A 73 13.52 17.55 6.26
CA ASN A 73 12.88 17.24 7.56
C ASN A 73 12.06 18.41 8.15
N GLN A 74 11.46 19.23 7.32
CA GLN A 74 10.58 20.32 7.74
C GLN A 74 9.14 20.01 7.39
N LEU A 75 8.22 20.46 8.23
CA LEU A 75 6.78 20.29 8.04
C LEU A 75 6.28 21.22 6.91
N ILE A 76 5.59 20.65 5.96
CA ILE A 76 4.93 21.40 4.87
C ILE A 76 3.56 21.84 5.37
N THR A 77 3.44 23.12 5.65
CA THR A 77 2.13 23.77 5.96
C THR A 77 1.35 24.01 4.67
N GLU A 78 0.07 24.37 4.81
CA GLU A 78 -0.79 24.69 3.66
C GLU A 78 -0.19 25.82 2.79
N ASP A 79 0.31 26.90 3.40
CA ASP A 79 0.92 28.01 2.68
C ASP A 79 2.17 27.58 1.90
N ILE A 80 3.02 26.75 2.51
CA ILE A 80 4.23 26.22 1.85
C ILE A 80 3.84 25.27 0.71
N ALA A 81 2.82 24.41 0.90
CA ALA A 81 2.33 23.51 -0.15
C ALA A 81 1.85 24.30 -1.37
N ARG A 82 1.09 25.38 -1.13
CA ARG A 82 0.61 26.32 -2.16
C ARG A 82 1.77 27.03 -2.87
N GLU A 83 2.78 27.48 -2.12
CA GLU A 83 3.99 28.10 -2.69
C GLU A 83 4.76 27.11 -3.58
N ILE A 84 4.93 25.86 -3.16
CA ILE A 84 5.60 24.82 -3.94
C ILE A 84 4.88 24.60 -5.29
N VAL A 85 3.57 24.43 -5.26
CA VAL A 85 2.77 24.19 -6.48
C VAL A 85 2.79 25.42 -7.41
N ASN A 86 2.63 26.62 -6.86
CA ASN A 86 2.66 27.86 -7.64
C ASN A 86 4.02 28.14 -8.27
N SER A 87 5.11 27.62 -7.69
CA SER A 87 6.45 27.74 -8.27
C SER A 87 6.71 26.77 -9.43
N GLY A 88 5.74 25.91 -9.80
CA GLY A 88 5.84 24.97 -10.90
C GLY A 88 6.59 23.66 -10.57
N VAL A 89 6.74 23.33 -9.29
CA VAL A 89 7.30 22.05 -8.85
C VAL A 89 6.25 20.93 -9.04
N GLU A 90 6.56 19.94 -9.87
CA GLU A 90 5.66 18.82 -10.17
C GLU A 90 5.87 17.60 -9.26
N GLN A 91 7.03 17.50 -8.61
CA GLN A 91 7.41 16.36 -7.79
C GLN A 91 8.18 16.80 -6.54
N VAL A 92 7.82 16.22 -5.40
CA VAL A 92 8.48 16.45 -4.12
C VAL A 92 8.80 15.13 -3.45
N THR A 93 10.01 15.02 -2.88
CA THR A 93 10.39 13.86 -2.05
C THR A 93 10.02 14.13 -0.60
N ILE A 94 9.06 13.38 -0.08
CA ILE A 94 8.56 13.51 1.29
C ILE A 94 8.94 12.30 2.14
N ARG A 95 8.78 12.44 3.45
CA ARG A 95 8.74 11.30 4.39
C ARG A 95 7.36 10.66 4.35
N SER A 96 7.32 9.34 4.32
CA SER A 96 6.07 8.57 4.22
C SER A 96 6.09 7.39 5.18
N VAL A 97 4.91 6.92 5.50
CA VAL A 97 4.70 5.67 6.24
C VAL A 97 5.34 4.48 5.51
N PHE A 98 5.33 4.48 4.17
CA PHE A 98 5.93 3.43 3.34
C PHE A 98 7.45 3.29 3.54
N THR A 99 8.13 4.39 3.80
CA THR A 99 9.59 4.42 3.93
C THR A 99 10.07 4.50 5.38
N CYS A 100 9.15 4.37 6.35
CA CYS A 100 9.45 4.43 7.77
C CYS A 100 10.19 3.17 8.24
N ASN A 101 11.27 3.34 9.00
CA ASN A 101 12.07 2.26 9.55
C ASN A 101 11.63 1.78 10.94
N THR A 102 10.63 2.43 11.57
CA THR A 102 10.11 2.02 12.88
C THR A 102 9.58 0.59 12.82
N ARG A 103 10.02 -0.26 13.74
CA ARG A 103 9.73 -1.69 13.77
C ARG A 103 8.24 -2.01 13.98
N HIS A 104 7.70 -1.49 15.09
CA HIS A 104 6.31 -1.72 15.50
C HIS A 104 5.60 -0.37 15.54
N GLY A 105 4.89 -0.03 14.47
CA GLY A 105 4.25 1.27 14.33
C GLY A 105 4.94 2.20 13.35
N VAL A 106 4.86 3.49 13.57
CA VAL A 106 5.37 4.55 12.69
C VAL A 106 5.99 5.65 13.54
N CYS A 107 6.96 6.40 13.01
CA CYS A 107 7.50 7.57 13.67
C CYS A 107 6.67 8.83 13.32
N ARG A 108 6.76 9.84 14.18
CA ARG A 108 6.08 11.13 14.07
C ARG A 108 6.36 11.83 12.73
N HIS A 109 7.62 11.92 12.33
CA HIS A 109 8.00 12.59 11.10
C HIS A 109 7.51 11.88 9.83
N CYS A 110 7.46 10.55 9.80
CA CYS A 110 6.94 9.81 8.64
C CYS A 110 5.41 9.86 8.54
N TYR A 111 4.72 10.03 9.66
CA TYR A 111 3.27 10.18 9.66
C TYR A 111 2.82 11.62 9.38
N GLY A 112 3.49 12.61 10.00
CA GLY A 112 3.18 14.04 9.84
C GLY A 112 2.19 14.57 10.87
N ILE A 113 1.24 15.40 10.42
CA ILE A 113 0.25 16.04 11.30
C ILE A 113 -0.90 15.09 11.67
N ASN A 114 -1.53 15.35 12.81
CA ASN A 114 -2.86 14.83 13.12
C ASN A 114 -3.89 15.68 12.36
N LEU A 115 -4.69 15.08 11.49
CA LEU A 115 -5.65 15.79 10.64
C LEU A 115 -6.82 16.39 11.43
N ALA A 116 -7.06 15.93 12.66
CA ALA A 116 -8.14 16.47 13.52
C ALA A 116 -7.72 17.76 14.24
N THR A 117 -6.47 17.86 14.67
CA THR A 117 -5.95 19.01 15.43
C THR A 117 -5.15 19.99 14.55
N GLY A 118 -4.59 19.52 13.43
CA GLY A 118 -3.68 20.30 12.58
C GLY A 118 -2.24 20.36 13.10
N ASP A 119 -1.97 19.84 14.28
CA ASP A 119 -0.65 19.80 14.89
C ASP A 119 0.11 18.53 14.50
N ALA A 120 1.44 18.53 14.73
CA ALA A 120 2.23 17.34 14.58
C ALA A 120 1.74 16.23 15.51
N VAL A 121 1.59 15.00 14.99
CA VAL A 121 1.08 13.85 15.76
C VAL A 121 1.94 13.60 17.00
N GLU A 122 1.33 13.19 18.11
CA GLU A 122 2.02 12.86 19.35
C GLU A 122 2.44 11.38 19.40
N VAL A 123 3.51 11.10 20.16
CA VAL A 123 3.91 9.72 20.46
C VAL A 123 2.82 9.07 21.32
N GLY A 124 2.44 7.84 20.98
CA GLY A 124 1.34 7.12 21.59
C GLY A 124 0.01 7.19 20.84
N GLU A 125 -0.11 8.01 19.78
CA GLU A 125 -1.32 8.09 18.96
C GLU A 125 -1.57 6.77 18.22
N ALA A 126 -2.79 6.24 18.32
CA ALA A 126 -3.21 4.99 17.67
C ALA A 126 -3.64 5.23 16.20
N VAL A 127 -2.68 5.59 15.37
CA VAL A 127 -2.91 6.01 13.97
C VAL A 127 -3.48 4.91 13.06
N GLY A 128 -3.25 3.65 13.41
CA GLY A 128 -3.81 2.51 12.67
C GLY A 128 -5.33 2.42 12.83
N THR A 129 -5.84 2.59 14.06
CA THR A 129 -7.28 2.62 14.32
C THR A 129 -7.93 3.84 13.66
N ILE A 130 -7.28 5.01 13.72
CA ILE A 130 -7.74 6.22 13.05
C ILE A 130 -7.83 6.00 11.53
N ALA A 131 -6.80 5.39 10.93
CA ALA A 131 -6.79 5.08 9.51
C ALA A 131 -7.94 4.13 9.11
N ALA A 132 -8.15 3.06 9.90
CA ALA A 132 -9.23 2.10 9.65
C ALA A 132 -10.62 2.76 9.70
N GLN A 133 -10.84 3.63 10.68
CA GLN A 133 -12.10 4.37 10.83
C GLN A 133 -12.29 5.40 9.71
N SER A 134 -11.23 6.12 9.32
CA SER A 134 -11.28 7.12 8.24
C SER A 134 -11.56 6.50 6.88
N ILE A 135 -11.09 5.28 6.63
CA ILE A 135 -11.39 4.53 5.40
C ILE A 135 -12.78 3.89 5.47
N GLY A 136 -13.19 3.40 6.66
CA GLY A 136 -14.43 2.64 6.85
C GLY A 136 -15.67 3.51 6.95
N GLU A 137 -15.59 4.69 7.57
CA GLU A 137 -16.74 5.59 7.76
C GLU A 137 -17.43 5.93 6.43
N PRO A 138 -16.71 6.40 5.37
CA PRO A 138 -17.35 6.71 4.11
C PRO A 138 -17.81 5.47 3.33
N GLY A 139 -17.42 4.26 3.74
CA GLY A 139 -17.84 3.01 3.11
C GLY A 139 -19.34 2.84 3.02
N THR A 140 -20.08 3.31 4.02
CA THR A 140 -21.55 3.32 4.00
C THR A 140 -22.09 4.24 2.90
N GLN A 141 -21.47 5.38 2.67
CA GLN A 141 -21.85 6.32 1.60
C GLN A 141 -21.58 5.74 0.21
N LEU A 142 -20.44 5.05 0.04
CA LEU A 142 -20.12 4.33 -1.19
C LEU A 142 -21.17 3.26 -1.53
N THR A 143 -21.71 2.55 -0.55
CA THR A 143 -22.77 1.56 -0.76
C THR A 143 -24.11 2.18 -1.15
N MET A 144 -24.43 3.36 -0.63
CA MET A 144 -25.69 4.04 -0.93
C MET A 144 -25.69 4.65 -2.34
N ARG A 145 -24.59 5.23 -2.78
CA ARG A 145 -24.51 5.91 -4.10
C ARG A 145 -24.51 4.96 -5.30
N THR A 146 -24.04 3.73 -5.17
CA THR A 146 -24.10 2.73 -6.27
C THR A 146 -25.51 2.32 -6.68
N PHE A 147 -26.55 2.67 -5.90
CA PHE A 147 -27.96 2.43 -6.28
C PHE A 147 -28.53 3.44 -7.27
N HIS A 148 -27.98 4.64 -7.33
CA HIS A 148 -28.55 5.75 -8.13
C HIS A 148 -27.92 5.88 -9.53
N THR A 149 -26.82 5.23 -9.82
CA THR A 149 -26.25 5.14 -11.16
C THR A 149 -26.85 3.96 -11.95
N GLY A 150 -28.17 3.90 -12.02
CA GLY A 150 -28.94 3.05 -12.92
C GLY A 150 -28.90 3.61 -14.35
N GLY A 151 -27.75 3.73 -14.93
CA GLY A 151 -27.57 4.17 -16.29
C GLY A 151 -26.58 3.27 -17.01
N VAL A 152 -27.11 2.52 -17.99
CA VAL A 152 -26.39 1.79 -19.03
C VAL A 152 -25.21 0.96 -18.51
N ALA A 153 -25.43 -0.33 -18.39
CA ALA A 153 -24.37 -1.32 -18.23
C ALA A 153 -23.32 -1.10 -19.34
N SER A 154 -22.26 -0.36 -19.03
CA SER A 154 -21.09 -0.37 -19.88
C SER A 154 -20.50 -1.78 -19.81
N ASN A 155 -20.22 -2.36 -20.94
CA ASN A 155 -19.70 -3.72 -21.15
C ASN A 155 -18.31 -3.96 -20.53
N SER A 156 -17.91 -3.21 -19.50
CA SER A 156 -16.68 -3.44 -18.76
C SER A 156 -17.04 -4.05 -17.40
N ASP A 157 -16.63 -5.28 -17.18
CA ASP A 157 -16.66 -6.03 -15.91
C ASP A 157 -15.83 -5.37 -14.78
N ILE A 158 -15.71 -4.03 -14.79
CA ILE A 158 -14.92 -3.28 -13.80
C ILE A 158 -15.75 -3.15 -12.53
N THR A 159 -15.27 -3.77 -11.47
CA THR A 159 -15.83 -3.64 -10.13
C THR A 159 -15.63 -2.20 -9.63
N GLN A 160 -16.71 -1.52 -9.24
CA GLN A 160 -16.70 -0.14 -8.77
C GLN A 160 -17.19 0.00 -7.33
N GLY A 161 -16.85 1.12 -6.69
CA GLY A 161 -17.32 1.44 -5.34
C GLY A 161 -16.74 0.53 -4.26
N LEU A 162 -17.53 0.27 -3.20
CA LEU A 162 -17.10 -0.53 -2.05
C LEU A 162 -16.61 -1.95 -2.43
N PRO A 163 -17.22 -2.68 -3.37
CA PRO A 163 -16.69 -3.98 -3.82
C PRO A 163 -15.26 -3.88 -4.37
N ARG A 164 -14.90 -2.79 -5.04
CA ARG A 164 -13.53 -2.58 -5.53
C ARG A 164 -12.56 -2.32 -4.38
N VAL A 165 -12.95 -1.53 -3.39
CA VAL A 165 -12.16 -1.30 -2.18
C VAL A 165 -11.91 -2.63 -1.44
N GLN A 166 -12.95 -3.45 -1.30
CA GLN A 166 -12.82 -4.79 -0.71
C GLN A 166 -11.91 -5.71 -1.53
N GLU A 167 -11.99 -5.68 -2.84
CA GLU A 167 -11.14 -6.45 -3.75
C GLU A 167 -9.66 -6.08 -3.55
N ILE A 168 -9.35 -4.79 -3.43
CA ILE A 168 -8.00 -4.28 -3.19
C ILE A 168 -7.49 -4.73 -1.81
N PHE A 169 -8.22 -4.44 -0.74
CA PHE A 169 -7.78 -4.75 0.62
C PHE A 169 -7.76 -6.25 0.95
N GLU A 170 -8.57 -7.07 0.28
CA GLU A 170 -8.50 -8.54 0.42
C GLU A 170 -7.49 -9.20 -0.52
N ALA A 171 -6.72 -8.42 -1.28
CA ALA A 171 -5.74 -8.92 -2.24
C ALA A 171 -6.33 -9.95 -3.22
N ARG A 172 -7.60 -9.74 -3.65
CA ARG A 172 -8.28 -10.58 -4.64
C ARG A 172 -7.79 -10.24 -6.03
N ASN A 173 -7.85 -11.22 -6.93
CA ASN A 173 -7.56 -10.98 -8.34
C ASN A 173 -8.68 -10.11 -8.93
N PRO A 174 -8.34 -9.01 -9.63
CA PRO A 174 -9.33 -8.14 -10.22
C PRO A 174 -10.11 -8.84 -11.33
N LYS A 175 -11.40 -8.54 -11.40
CA LYS A 175 -12.20 -8.88 -12.58
C LYS A 175 -11.77 -7.95 -13.70
N GLY A 176 -11.41 -8.46 -14.86
CA GLY A 176 -10.88 -7.63 -15.94
C GLY A 176 -9.43 -7.18 -15.66
N GLU A 177 -8.56 -8.16 -15.44
CA GLU A 177 -7.14 -7.94 -15.22
C GLU A 177 -6.46 -7.32 -16.44
N ALA A 178 -5.67 -6.26 -16.20
CA ALA A 178 -4.82 -5.66 -17.22
C ALA A 178 -3.55 -6.50 -17.44
N VAL A 179 -3.20 -6.75 -18.68
CA VAL A 179 -1.90 -7.34 -19.01
C VAL A 179 -0.83 -6.28 -18.86
N ILE A 180 0.22 -6.60 -18.09
CA ILE A 180 1.38 -5.71 -17.86
C ILE A 180 2.61 -6.21 -18.57
N THR A 181 3.51 -5.30 -18.93
CA THR A 181 4.80 -5.64 -19.53
C THR A 181 5.84 -5.95 -18.47
N GLU A 182 6.61 -7.03 -18.65
CA GLU A 182 7.76 -7.37 -17.84
C GLU A 182 9.06 -6.72 -18.33
N VAL A 183 9.06 -6.22 -19.57
CA VAL A 183 10.20 -5.62 -20.24
C VAL A 183 10.00 -4.12 -20.39
N LYS A 184 11.04 -3.34 -20.08
CA LYS A 184 11.06 -1.90 -20.40
C LYS A 184 11.51 -1.74 -21.87
N GLY A 185 10.68 -1.13 -22.70
CA GLY A 185 11.02 -0.96 -24.12
C GLY A 185 9.96 -0.23 -24.91
N GLU A 186 10.01 -0.42 -26.22
CA GLU A 186 9.08 0.14 -27.21
C GLU A 186 8.14 -0.95 -27.71
N VAL A 187 6.88 -0.61 -27.89
CA VAL A 187 5.89 -1.50 -28.52
C VAL A 187 6.17 -1.52 -30.02
N ILE A 188 6.68 -2.66 -30.54
CA ILE A 188 7.10 -2.78 -31.93
C ILE A 188 5.92 -3.13 -32.82
N ALA A 189 5.08 -4.08 -32.40
CA ALA A 189 3.96 -4.58 -33.16
C ALA A 189 2.80 -5.03 -32.31
N ILE A 190 1.59 -4.89 -32.82
CA ILE A 190 0.36 -5.46 -32.28
C ILE A 190 -0.25 -6.29 -33.43
N GLU A 191 -0.19 -7.62 -33.31
CA GLU A 191 -0.71 -8.55 -34.28
C GLU A 191 -2.04 -9.12 -33.78
N GLU A 192 -3.01 -9.21 -34.71
CA GLU A 192 -4.32 -9.81 -34.41
C GLU A 192 -4.37 -11.22 -35.07
N ASP A 193 -4.57 -12.23 -34.22
CA ASP A 193 -4.78 -13.59 -34.66
C ASP A 193 -6.27 -13.94 -34.65
N ALA A 194 -6.89 -13.89 -35.79
CA ALA A 194 -8.32 -14.19 -35.95
C ALA A 194 -8.65 -15.67 -35.65
N SER A 195 -7.67 -16.58 -35.76
CA SER A 195 -7.88 -18.01 -35.51
C SER A 195 -8.00 -18.32 -34.00
N THR A 196 -7.19 -17.67 -33.16
CA THR A 196 -7.16 -17.85 -31.72
C THR A 196 -8.00 -16.82 -30.97
N ARG A 197 -8.55 -15.82 -31.68
CA ARG A 197 -9.24 -14.66 -31.10
C ARG A 197 -8.41 -13.96 -30.01
N THR A 198 -7.12 -13.77 -30.27
CA THR A 198 -6.18 -13.09 -29.40
C THR A 198 -5.43 -12.03 -30.17
N LYS A 199 -4.88 -11.04 -29.43
CA LYS A 199 -3.91 -10.09 -29.93
C LYS A 199 -2.57 -10.39 -29.29
N LYS A 200 -1.50 -10.30 -30.07
CA LYS A 200 -0.12 -10.43 -29.59
C LYS A 200 0.56 -9.09 -29.62
N VAL A 201 1.06 -8.66 -28.48
CA VAL A 201 1.80 -7.40 -28.33
C VAL A 201 3.26 -7.72 -28.15
N PHE A 202 4.09 -7.15 -29.01
CA PHE A 202 5.53 -7.32 -28.96
C PHE A 202 6.19 -6.06 -28.43
N VAL A 203 6.93 -6.21 -27.33
CA VAL A 203 7.69 -5.13 -26.70
C VAL A 203 9.17 -5.45 -26.79
N LYS A 204 9.95 -4.54 -27.38
CA LYS A 204 11.40 -4.67 -27.51
C LYS A 204 12.12 -3.73 -26.58
N GLY A 205 12.89 -4.29 -25.67
CA GLY A 205 13.74 -3.56 -24.75
C GLY A 205 15.22 -3.85 -24.91
N LYS A 206 16.04 -3.16 -24.14
CA LYS A 206 17.50 -3.40 -24.09
C LYS A 206 17.86 -4.75 -23.45
N THR A 207 16.96 -5.29 -22.63
CA THR A 207 17.16 -6.53 -21.86
C THR A 207 16.49 -7.75 -22.48
N GLY A 208 15.76 -7.59 -23.58
CA GLY A 208 15.07 -8.69 -24.28
C GLY A 208 13.81 -8.23 -24.99
N GLU A 209 13.17 -9.18 -25.66
CA GLU A 209 11.87 -9.02 -26.30
C GLU A 209 10.81 -9.77 -25.48
N GLY A 210 9.64 -9.13 -25.30
CA GLY A 210 8.48 -9.72 -24.60
C GLY A 210 7.32 -9.91 -25.58
N GLU A 211 6.71 -11.10 -25.58
CA GLU A 211 5.46 -11.39 -26.29
C GLU A 211 4.33 -11.52 -25.26
N TYR A 212 3.29 -10.71 -25.42
CA TYR A 212 2.15 -10.70 -24.51
C TYR A 212 0.87 -11.04 -25.25
N VAL A 213 0.19 -12.10 -24.80
CA VAL A 213 -1.08 -12.53 -25.38
C VAL A 213 -2.22 -11.85 -24.66
N VAL A 214 -3.05 -11.14 -25.41
CA VAL A 214 -4.17 -10.34 -24.90
C VAL A 214 -5.47 -10.84 -25.54
N PRO A 215 -6.60 -10.98 -24.79
CA PRO A 215 -7.89 -11.30 -25.36
C PRO A 215 -8.30 -10.28 -26.44
N PHE A 216 -8.93 -10.74 -27.51
CA PHE A 216 -9.35 -9.85 -28.62
C PHE A 216 -10.30 -8.73 -28.16
N THR A 217 -11.12 -9.01 -27.16
CA THR A 217 -12.08 -8.06 -26.56
C THR A 217 -11.44 -7.01 -25.67
N ALA A 218 -10.17 -7.19 -25.26
CA ALA A 218 -9.49 -6.22 -24.41
C ALA A 218 -9.16 -4.95 -25.20
N ARG A 219 -9.40 -3.80 -24.58
CA ARG A 219 -9.03 -2.51 -25.13
C ARG A 219 -7.54 -2.26 -24.87
N MET A 220 -6.83 -1.89 -25.93
CA MET A 220 -5.42 -1.53 -25.82
C MET A 220 -5.27 -0.14 -25.20
N LYS A 221 -4.29 -0.01 -24.30
CA LYS A 221 -3.90 1.26 -23.67
C LYS A 221 -2.68 1.87 -24.36
N VAL A 222 -2.00 1.07 -25.19
CA VAL A 222 -0.77 1.44 -25.88
C VAL A 222 -0.92 1.29 -27.39
N GLU A 223 -0.16 2.08 -28.12
CA GLU A 223 -0.05 2.03 -29.58
C GLU A 223 1.36 1.60 -30.00
N VAL A 224 1.51 1.21 -31.27
CA VAL A 224 2.82 0.87 -31.83
C VAL A 224 3.72 2.11 -31.82
N GLY A 225 4.91 2.00 -31.25
CA GLY A 225 5.86 3.09 -31.08
C GLY A 225 5.88 3.68 -29.66
N ASP A 226 4.94 3.30 -28.80
CA ASP A 226 4.91 3.80 -27.43
C ASP A 226 6.07 3.23 -26.59
N GLN A 227 6.67 4.10 -25.76
CA GLN A 227 7.67 3.70 -24.77
C GLN A 227 6.99 3.26 -23.48
N VAL A 228 7.17 2.00 -23.13
CA VAL A 228 6.58 1.40 -21.93
C VAL A 228 7.63 1.09 -20.88
N ALA A 229 7.32 1.38 -19.62
CA ALA A 229 8.15 1.00 -18.49
C ALA A 229 7.80 -0.43 -18.03
N ARG A 230 8.73 -1.09 -17.36
CA ARG A 230 8.46 -2.38 -16.73
C ARG A 230 7.28 -2.24 -15.74
N GLY A 231 6.29 -3.12 -15.83
CA GLY A 231 5.06 -3.07 -15.03
C GLY A 231 3.98 -2.12 -15.57
N SER A 232 4.16 -1.50 -16.73
CA SER A 232 3.11 -0.69 -17.37
C SER A 232 2.01 -1.57 -17.95
N ALA A 233 0.75 -1.13 -17.80
CA ALA A 233 -0.39 -1.82 -18.38
C ALA A 233 -0.44 -1.63 -19.90
N LEU A 234 -0.54 -2.73 -20.65
CA LEU A 234 -0.72 -2.77 -22.08
C LEU A 234 -2.20 -2.67 -22.48
N THR A 235 -3.09 -3.10 -21.58
CA THR A 235 -4.54 -3.06 -21.79
C THR A 235 -5.23 -2.23 -20.72
N GLU A 236 -6.45 -1.81 -21.01
CA GLU A 236 -7.35 -1.26 -19.99
C GLU A 236 -7.70 -2.34 -18.97
N GLY A 237 -7.93 -1.93 -17.72
CA GLY A 237 -8.28 -2.81 -16.62
C GLY A 237 -7.44 -2.51 -15.37
N SER A 238 -7.65 -3.30 -14.33
CA SER A 238 -6.92 -3.18 -13.06
C SER A 238 -5.70 -4.09 -13.06
N ILE A 239 -4.54 -3.57 -12.68
CA ILE A 239 -3.33 -4.37 -12.54
C ILE A 239 -3.48 -5.33 -11.35
N GLN A 240 -3.04 -6.57 -11.49
CA GLN A 240 -2.96 -7.51 -10.38
C GLN A 240 -1.76 -7.14 -9.49
N PRO A 241 -1.98 -6.76 -8.21
CA PRO A 241 -0.88 -6.30 -7.36
C PRO A 241 0.21 -7.35 -7.11
N LYS A 242 -0.18 -8.63 -7.05
CA LYS A 242 0.78 -9.73 -6.87
C LYS A 242 1.72 -9.86 -8.06
N HIS A 243 1.19 -9.79 -9.28
CA HIS A 243 2.01 -9.80 -10.49
C HIS A 243 2.89 -8.55 -10.61
N LEU A 244 2.34 -7.39 -10.24
CA LEU A 244 3.14 -6.16 -10.18
C LEU A 244 4.31 -6.26 -9.18
N LEU A 245 4.10 -6.94 -8.04
CA LEU A 245 5.15 -7.17 -7.04
C LEU A 245 6.27 -8.08 -7.56
N GLU A 246 5.94 -9.07 -8.40
CA GLU A 246 6.92 -9.95 -9.04
C GLU A 246 7.73 -9.22 -10.13
N VAL A 247 7.07 -8.34 -10.87
CA VAL A 247 7.67 -7.60 -11.99
C VAL A 247 8.47 -6.39 -11.49
N ARG A 248 7.99 -5.69 -10.46
CA ARG A 248 8.61 -4.47 -9.92
C ARG A 248 9.04 -4.65 -8.46
N ASP A 249 8.92 -3.60 -7.68
CA ASP A 249 9.29 -3.49 -6.28
C ASP A 249 8.06 -3.22 -5.39
N VAL A 250 8.27 -3.31 -4.09
CA VAL A 250 7.23 -3.07 -3.07
C VAL A 250 6.67 -1.65 -3.21
N LEU A 251 7.53 -0.65 -3.39
CA LEU A 251 7.11 0.76 -3.48
C LEU A 251 6.19 1.03 -4.68
N ALA A 252 6.42 0.35 -5.81
CA ALA A 252 5.55 0.46 -6.98
C ALA A 252 4.14 -0.08 -6.69
N VAL A 253 4.05 -1.19 -5.96
CA VAL A 253 2.77 -1.78 -5.55
C VAL A 253 2.06 -0.87 -4.55
N GLU A 254 2.79 -0.34 -3.56
CA GLU A 254 2.27 0.61 -2.56
C GLU A 254 1.68 1.84 -3.22
N THR A 255 2.41 2.46 -4.15
CA THR A 255 1.95 3.64 -4.90
C THR A 255 0.75 3.32 -5.78
N TYR A 256 0.75 2.15 -6.44
CA TYR A 256 -0.37 1.71 -7.26
C TYR A 256 -1.65 1.52 -6.41
N LEU A 257 -1.55 0.80 -5.29
CA LEU A 257 -2.68 0.55 -4.40
C LEU A 257 -3.24 1.85 -3.82
N LEU A 258 -2.36 2.78 -3.41
CA LEU A 258 -2.76 4.11 -2.94
C LEU A 258 -3.59 4.83 -4.01
N SER A 259 -3.09 4.89 -5.25
CA SER A 259 -3.77 5.57 -6.35
C SER A 259 -5.11 4.93 -6.69
N GLU A 260 -5.21 3.60 -6.68
CA GLU A 260 -6.46 2.88 -6.96
C GLU A 260 -7.52 3.10 -5.87
N VAL A 261 -7.13 3.11 -4.60
CA VAL A 261 -8.06 3.42 -3.50
C VAL A 261 -8.53 4.87 -3.59
N GLN A 262 -7.63 5.83 -3.82
CA GLN A 262 -7.99 7.24 -4.00
C GLN A 262 -8.95 7.45 -5.17
N LYS A 263 -8.73 6.80 -6.31
CA LYS A 263 -9.65 6.85 -7.46
C LYS A 263 -11.07 6.46 -7.07
N VAL A 264 -11.22 5.35 -6.32
CA VAL A 264 -12.54 4.88 -5.90
C VAL A 264 -13.25 5.88 -5.00
N TYR A 265 -12.57 6.43 -4.00
CA TYR A 265 -13.16 7.37 -3.06
C TYR A 265 -13.44 8.73 -3.71
N ARG A 266 -12.49 9.28 -4.44
CA ARG A 266 -12.63 10.56 -5.14
C ARG A 266 -13.73 10.53 -6.22
N SER A 267 -13.89 9.44 -6.95
CA SER A 267 -15.00 9.27 -7.93
C SER A 267 -16.38 9.38 -7.28
N GLN A 268 -16.47 9.15 -5.98
CA GLN A 268 -17.69 9.29 -5.19
C GLN A 268 -17.76 10.62 -4.42
N GLY A 269 -16.80 11.52 -4.62
CA GLY A 269 -16.70 12.82 -3.95
C GLY A 269 -16.32 12.70 -2.47
N VAL A 270 -15.58 11.65 -2.11
CA VAL A 270 -15.06 11.42 -0.75
C VAL A 270 -13.57 11.68 -0.74
N GLU A 271 -13.11 12.48 0.20
CA GLU A 271 -11.70 12.80 0.40
C GLU A 271 -11.15 12.03 1.60
N ILE A 272 -10.06 11.28 1.37
CA ILE A 272 -9.34 10.55 2.41
C ILE A 272 -7.87 10.92 2.33
N GLY A 273 -7.26 11.26 3.46
CA GLY A 273 -5.82 11.53 3.50
C GLY A 273 -4.99 10.31 3.12
N ASP A 274 -4.01 10.49 2.23
CA ASP A 274 -3.11 9.44 1.76
C ASP A 274 -2.49 8.61 2.89
N LYS A 275 -2.10 9.24 4.00
CA LYS A 275 -1.47 8.58 5.15
C LYS A 275 -2.30 7.43 5.74
N HIS A 276 -3.63 7.53 5.71
CA HIS A 276 -4.52 6.47 6.20
C HIS A 276 -4.45 5.24 5.32
N ILE A 277 -4.43 5.45 4.00
CA ILE A 277 -4.27 4.38 3.02
C ILE A 277 -2.86 3.78 3.10
N GLU A 278 -1.83 4.63 3.25
CA GLU A 278 -0.44 4.19 3.41
C GLU A 278 -0.27 3.26 4.61
N VAL A 279 -0.90 3.55 5.76
CA VAL A 279 -0.86 2.70 6.94
C VAL A 279 -1.40 1.30 6.62
N MET A 280 -2.56 1.20 5.95
CA MET A 280 -3.17 -0.07 5.61
C MET A 280 -2.34 -0.87 4.60
N VAL A 281 -1.91 -0.23 3.53
CA VAL A 281 -1.14 -0.89 2.46
C VAL A 281 0.21 -1.38 2.99
N ARG A 282 0.87 -0.60 3.87
CA ARG A 282 2.11 -1.03 4.53
C ARG A 282 1.91 -2.32 5.33
N GLN A 283 0.79 -2.46 6.05
CA GLN A 283 0.49 -3.69 6.79
C GLN A 283 0.33 -4.89 5.86
N MET A 284 -0.30 -4.72 4.70
CA MET A 284 -0.49 -5.78 3.71
C MET A 284 0.82 -6.26 3.05
N LEU A 285 1.88 -5.46 3.10
CA LEU A 285 3.20 -5.75 2.49
C LEU A 285 4.30 -5.98 3.54
N ARG A 286 3.92 -6.09 4.81
CA ARG A 286 4.84 -6.24 5.94
C ARG A 286 5.55 -7.60 5.98
N LYS A 287 4.99 -8.63 5.34
CA LYS A 287 5.47 -10.00 5.44
C LYS A 287 6.35 -10.41 4.27
N VAL A 288 7.31 -11.27 4.59
CA VAL A 288 8.18 -11.93 3.61
C VAL A 288 8.09 -13.43 3.73
N ARG A 289 8.33 -14.12 2.61
CA ARG A 289 8.45 -15.59 2.57
C ARG A 289 9.89 -15.97 2.38
N VAL A 290 10.42 -16.79 3.28
CA VAL A 290 11.78 -17.32 3.20
C VAL A 290 11.91 -18.22 1.98
N MET A 291 12.88 -17.93 1.12
CA MET A 291 13.18 -18.70 -0.09
C MET A 291 14.37 -19.63 0.12
N ASP A 292 15.42 -19.10 0.73
CA ASP A 292 16.64 -19.84 1.10
C ASP A 292 17.03 -19.44 2.53
N PRO A 293 17.16 -20.39 3.46
CA PRO A 293 17.49 -20.08 4.85
C PRO A 293 18.95 -19.67 5.05
N GLY A 294 19.85 -19.95 4.11
CA GLY A 294 21.30 -19.76 4.34
C GLY A 294 21.75 -20.52 5.60
N ASP A 295 22.52 -19.85 6.46
CA ASP A 295 23.01 -20.37 7.75
C ASP A 295 22.08 -19.96 8.94
N THR A 296 20.88 -19.44 8.66
CA THR A 296 19.89 -19.11 9.69
C THR A 296 19.06 -20.33 10.12
N ASP A 297 18.44 -20.27 11.30
CA ASP A 297 17.50 -21.31 11.77
C ASP A 297 16.11 -21.23 11.12
N LEU A 298 15.94 -20.41 10.07
CA LEU A 298 14.67 -20.21 9.40
C LEU A 298 14.31 -21.40 8.50
N LEU A 299 13.03 -21.69 8.38
CA LEU A 299 12.53 -22.74 7.49
C LEU A 299 12.09 -22.18 6.15
N ILE A 300 12.39 -22.89 5.07
CA ILE A 300 11.95 -22.56 3.70
C ILE A 300 10.41 -22.47 3.66
N GLY A 301 9.90 -21.42 2.99
CA GLY A 301 8.47 -21.21 2.81
C GLY A 301 7.76 -20.57 4.00
N THR A 302 8.44 -20.35 5.13
CA THR A 302 7.85 -19.68 6.29
C THR A 302 7.53 -18.22 5.97
N LEU A 303 6.34 -17.78 6.41
CA LEU A 303 5.93 -16.38 6.40
C LEU A 303 6.31 -15.73 7.73
N MET A 304 6.99 -14.60 7.68
CA MET A 304 7.39 -13.84 8.86
C MET A 304 7.42 -12.34 8.58
N ASP A 305 7.46 -11.54 9.62
CA ASP A 305 7.59 -10.08 9.49
C ASP A 305 8.98 -9.71 8.97
N ILE A 306 9.06 -8.68 8.14
CA ILE A 306 10.32 -8.21 7.56
C ILE A 306 11.33 -7.76 8.63
N SER A 307 10.85 -7.25 9.78
CA SER A 307 11.69 -6.88 10.92
C SER A 307 12.37 -8.10 11.52
N ASP A 308 11.61 -9.16 11.81
CA ASP A 308 12.12 -10.39 12.40
C ASP A 308 13.11 -11.10 11.45
N PHE A 309 12.80 -11.08 10.15
CA PHE A 309 13.70 -11.59 9.11
C PHE A 309 15.01 -10.80 9.05
N THR A 310 14.94 -9.47 9.14
CA THR A 310 16.13 -8.60 9.12
C THR A 310 17.01 -8.85 10.34
N ASP A 311 16.42 -9.06 11.51
CA ASP A 311 17.15 -9.37 12.73
C ASP A 311 17.86 -10.71 12.66
N ALA A 312 17.15 -11.78 12.23
CA ALA A 312 17.74 -13.09 12.07
C ALA A 312 18.95 -13.05 11.10
N ASN A 313 18.82 -12.26 10.02
CA ASN A 313 19.95 -12.06 9.10
C ASN A 313 21.08 -11.25 9.72
N ALA A 314 20.80 -10.20 10.49
CA ALA A 314 21.81 -9.42 11.17
C ALA A 314 22.62 -10.27 12.17
N ASP A 315 21.95 -11.09 12.97
CA ASP A 315 22.59 -12.01 13.92
C ASP A 315 23.50 -13.01 13.18
N THR A 316 23.01 -13.56 12.06
CA THR A 316 23.78 -14.53 11.25
C THR A 316 25.02 -13.86 10.62
N VAL A 317 24.88 -12.65 10.09
CA VAL A 317 26.03 -11.89 9.53
C VAL A 317 27.05 -11.55 10.60
N ILE A 318 26.63 -11.17 11.81
CA ILE A 318 27.51 -10.92 12.95
C ILE A 318 28.28 -12.20 13.33
N ALA A 319 27.63 -13.37 13.25
CA ALA A 319 28.27 -14.65 13.47
C ALA A 319 29.17 -15.11 12.31
N GLY A 320 29.23 -14.38 11.20
CA GLY A 320 30.03 -14.68 10.01
C GLY A 320 29.40 -15.71 9.07
N GLY A 321 28.10 -15.99 9.20
CA GLY A 321 27.33 -16.88 8.34
C GLY A 321 26.71 -16.21 7.11
N ILE A 322 26.12 -17.02 6.24
CA ILE A 322 25.41 -16.59 5.04
C ILE A 322 23.97 -16.22 5.42
N PRO A 323 23.49 -14.97 5.13
CA PRO A 323 22.12 -14.57 5.45
C PRO A 323 21.09 -15.31 4.59
N ALA A 324 19.86 -15.46 5.13
CA ALA A 324 18.72 -15.98 4.40
C ALA A 324 18.23 -15.00 3.32
N THR A 325 17.60 -15.54 2.27
CA THR A 325 16.92 -14.77 1.24
C THR A 325 15.41 -14.93 1.34
N ALA A 326 14.65 -13.88 1.05
CA ALA A 326 13.20 -13.91 1.10
C ALA A 326 12.59 -13.06 -0.02
N ARG A 327 11.30 -13.32 -0.31
CA ARG A 327 10.50 -12.49 -1.22
C ARG A 327 9.37 -11.80 -0.45
N PRO A 328 9.09 -10.51 -0.72
CA PRO A 328 7.93 -9.83 -0.16
C PRO A 328 6.64 -10.51 -0.62
N VAL A 329 5.63 -10.50 0.23
CA VAL A 329 4.32 -11.11 -0.04
C VAL A 329 3.23 -10.07 0.17
N PHE A 330 2.36 -9.92 -0.83
CA PHE A 330 1.16 -9.11 -0.72
C PHE A 330 0.01 -9.94 -0.15
N MET A 331 -0.47 -9.56 1.04
CA MET A 331 -1.51 -10.28 1.76
C MET A 331 -2.77 -9.44 1.90
N GLY A 332 -3.94 -10.10 1.78
CA GLY A 332 -5.21 -9.47 2.13
C GLY A 332 -5.33 -9.26 3.64
N ILE A 333 -6.08 -8.22 4.04
CA ILE A 333 -6.25 -7.82 5.44
C ILE A 333 -6.75 -8.96 6.33
N THR A 334 -7.72 -9.74 5.86
CA THR A 334 -8.24 -10.90 6.62
C THR A 334 -7.16 -11.95 6.85
N LYS A 335 -6.35 -12.25 5.83
CA LYS A 335 -5.28 -13.24 5.95
C LYS A 335 -4.14 -12.72 6.84
N ASP A 336 -3.77 -11.46 6.73
CA ASP A 336 -2.72 -10.86 7.57
C ASP A 336 -3.12 -10.84 9.05
N SER A 337 -4.39 -10.53 9.36
CA SER A 337 -4.92 -10.57 10.74
C SER A 337 -4.89 -11.97 11.37
N LEU A 338 -5.05 -13.04 10.58
CA LEU A 338 -4.94 -14.43 11.05
C LEU A 338 -3.49 -14.92 11.16
N GLU A 339 -2.60 -14.43 10.31
CA GLU A 339 -1.17 -14.79 10.27
C GLU A 339 -0.28 -13.88 11.12
N THR A 340 -0.88 -13.08 12.02
CA THR A 340 -0.15 -12.20 12.94
C THR A 340 0.67 -13.00 13.95
N ASN A 341 1.75 -12.39 14.47
CA ASN A 341 2.58 -13.00 15.52
C ASN A 341 1.82 -13.14 16.85
N SER A 342 0.78 -12.30 17.07
CA SER A 342 -0.09 -12.39 18.24
C SER A 342 -1.22 -13.39 18.03
N PHE A 343 -1.15 -14.55 18.67
CA PHE A 343 -2.23 -15.51 18.61
C PHE A 343 -3.49 -15.06 19.37
N LEU A 344 -3.36 -14.19 20.38
CA LEU A 344 -4.51 -13.63 21.08
C LEU A 344 -5.35 -12.73 20.18
N SER A 345 -4.72 -11.83 19.43
CA SER A 345 -5.38 -10.97 18.47
C SER A 345 -6.04 -11.78 17.34
N ALA A 346 -5.32 -12.74 16.77
CA ALA A 346 -5.88 -13.62 15.73
C ALA A 346 -7.09 -14.43 16.24
N ALA A 347 -7.04 -14.95 17.46
CA ALA A 347 -8.15 -15.71 18.07
C ALA A 347 -9.37 -14.83 18.36
N TYR A 348 -9.17 -13.56 18.72
CA TYR A 348 -10.25 -12.61 18.91
C TYR A 348 -10.94 -12.23 17.59
N PHE A 349 -10.15 -12.13 16.52
CA PHE A 349 -10.66 -11.76 15.20
C PHE A 349 -11.61 -12.82 14.62
N GLN A 350 -11.10 -14.01 14.33
CA GLN A 350 -11.89 -15.13 13.75
C GLN A 350 -11.22 -16.48 14.04
N GLU A 351 -11.94 -17.57 13.79
CA GLU A 351 -11.45 -18.95 13.89
C GLU A 351 -10.78 -19.30 15.24
N THR A 352 -11.32 -18.79 16.34
CA THR A 352 -10.76 -18.88 17.71
C THR A 352 -10.20 -20.24 18.05
N THR A 353 -10.97 -21.31 17.84
CA THR A 353 -10.56 -22.67 18.21
C THR A 353 -9.35 -23.13 17.40
N ARG A 354 -9.33 -22.87 16.09
CA ARG A 354 -8.23 -23.24 15.20
C ARG A 354 -6.94 -22.51 15.57
N VAL A 355 -7.04 -21.18 15.78
CA VAL A 355 -5.90 -20.33 16.12
C VAL A 355 -5.29 -20.73 17.46
N LEU A 356 -6.12 -20.94 18.50
CA LEU A 356 -5.64 -21.33 19.82
C LEU A 356 -5.02 -22.74 19.80
N THR A 357 -5.61 -23.68 19.06
CA THR A 357 -5.06 -25.03 18.92
C THR A 357 -3.69 -25.00 18.24
N ASP A 358 -3.55 -24.25 17.13
CA ASP A 358 -2.28 -24.10 16.43
C ASP A 358 -1.22 -23.42 17.31
N ALA A 359 -1.60 -22.39 18.05
CA ALA A 359 -0.71 -21.70 18.98
C ALA A 359 -0.22 -22.61 20.10
N ALA A 360 -1.10 -23.45 20.65
CA ALA A 360 -0.75 -24.42 21.69
C ALA A 360 0.20 -25.50 21.18
N ILE A 361 -0.07 -26.05 19.99
CA ILE A 361 0.79 -27.08 19.36
C ILE A 361 2.19 -26.52 19.08
N ARG A 362 2.27 -25.28 18.59
CA ARG A 362 3.55 -24.65 18.25
C ARG A 362 4.25 -23.98 19.42
N GLY A 363 3.65 -23.95 20.60
CA GLY A 363 4.20 -23.26 21.78
C GLY A 363 4.43 -21.77 21.57
N LYS A 364 3.54 -21.09 20.81
CA LYS A 364 3.67 -19.65 20.50
C LYS A 364 3.65 -18.80 21.77
N LYS A 365 4.48 -17.74 21.77
CA LYS A 365 4.50 -16.71 22.81
C LYS A 365 3.94 -15.43 22.25
N ASP A 366 3.07 -14.73 23.04
CA ASP A 366 2.56 -13.43 22.70
C ASP A 366 3.31 -12.35 23.50
N HIS A 367 3.92 -11.40 22.81
CA HIS A 367 4.71 -10.32 23.43
C HIS A 367 3.87 -9.14 23.93
N LEU A 368 2.55 -9.15 23.69
CA LEU A 368 1.59 -8.14 24.17
C LEU A 368 1.92 -6.70 23.75
N LEU A 369 2.45 -6.53 22.52
CA LEU A 369 2.88 -5.22 22.03
C LEU A 369 1.77 -4.35 21.44
N GLY A 370 0.58 -4.89 21.19
CA GLY A 370 -0.53 -4.20 20.52
C GLY A 370 -1.66 -3.80 21.49
N LEU A 371 -2.67 -3.11 20.94
CA LEU A 371 -3.81 -2.60 21.71
C LEU A 371 -4.71 -3.73 22.20
N GLU A 372 -5.25 -4.52 21.28
CA GLU A 372 -6.30 -5.50 21.53
C GLU A 372 -5.89 -6.60 22.51
N LYS A 373 -4.69 -7.14 22.35
CA LYS A 373 -4.15 -8.18 23.22
C LYS A 373 -4.00 -7.71 24.68
N ASN A 374 -3.60 -6.47 24.89
CA ASN A 374 -3.53 -5.88 26.24
C ASN A 374 -4.93 -5.61 26.81
N PHE A 375 -5.87 -5.17 25.97
CA PHE A 375 -7.26 -5.01 26.34
C PHE A 375 -7.90 -6.35 26.76
N ILE A 376 -7.72 -7.43 25.98
CA ILE A 376 -8.28 -8.76 26.26
C ILE A 376 -7.84 -9.28 27.64
N ILE A 377 -6.58 -9.09 28.01
CA ILE A 377 -6.03 -9.57 29.27
C ILE A 377 -6.14 -8.55 30.42
N GLY A 378 -6.79 -7.39 30.19
CA GLY A 378 -7.01 -6.37 31.20
C GLY A 378 -5.75 -5.60 31.62
N LYS A 379 -4.74 -5.48 30.75
CA LYS A 379 -3.55 -4.64 30.96
C LYS A 379 -3.72 -3.26 30.32
N ILE A 380 -2.86 -2.33 30.74
CA ILE A 380 -2.78 -0.98 30.14
C ILE A 380 -2.40 -1.12 28.66
N ILE A 381 -3.11 -0.40 27.80
CA ILE A 381 -2.84 -0.38 26.36
C ILE A 381 -1.61 0.49 26.08
N PRO A 382 -0.75 0.11 25.11
CA PRO A 382 0.45 0.86 24.78
C PRO A 382 0.14 2.06 23.84
N ALA A 383 -0.87 2.85 24.18
CA ALA A 383 -1.30 4.02 23.42
C ALA A 383 -1.76 5.15 24.34
N GLY A 384 -1.79 6.39 23.84
CA GLY A 384 -2.09 7.57 24.65
C GLY A 384 -0.96 7.87 25.62
N THR A 385 -1.32 8.19 26.85
CA THR A 385 -0.38 8.49 27.94
C THR A 385 -0.07 7.27 28.83
N GLY A 386 -0.56 6.12 28.45
CA GLY A 386 -0.41 4.86 29.21
C GLY A 386 0.88 4.10 28.97
#